data_48db94ac62d337a940a50a2bed6918fe
#
_entry.id   48db94ac62d337a940a50a2bed6918fe
#
_cell.length_a   1.000
_cell.length_b   1.000
_cell.length_c   1.000
_cell.angle_alpha   90.00
_cell.angle_beta   90.00
_cell.angle_gamma   90.00
#
_symmetry.space_group_name_H-M   'P 1'
#
loop_
_entity.id
_entity.type
_entity.pdbx_description
1 polymer ?
#
loop_
_entity_poly.entity_id
_entity_poly.type
_entity_poly.pdbx_seq_one_letter_code
_entity_poly.pdbx_strand_id
1 'polypeptide(L)'
;MREKYLRVLTIKYKNRTEIIHPILRVGRGNAIVDNGVAGGICCAINVATGEVKSAADESGNYYTIHPDTKHKLVGLQIPQWEEAKGLVMELAGVLSDNHYTGWDLALTENGWVLQEANDRGTFILFQITEKKGFKQEIEEIVRELEV
;
A
#
# COMPACT_ATOMS: atom_id res chain seq x y z
N MET A 1 17.47 7.06 -9.34
CA MET A 1 16.25 7.19 -8.50
C MET A 1 15.86 5.80 -8.06
N ARG A 2 15.74 5.57 -6.77
CA ARG A 2 15.31 4.27 -6.26
C ARG A 2 13.87 4.04 -6.61
N GLU A 3 13.56 2.82 -6.99
CA GLU A 3 12.20 2.45 -7.36
C GLU A 3 11.25 2.68 -6.17
N LYS A 4 10.23 3.44 -6.42
CA LYS A 4 9.11 3.64 -5.51
C LYS A 4 7.93 2.87 -6.04
N TYR A 5 7.30 2.06 -5.22
CA TYR A 5 6.10 1.37 -5.64
C TYR A 5 5.00 1.44 -4.60
N LEU A 6 3.79 1.39 -5.11
CA LEU A 6 2.59 1.30 -4.31
C LEU A 6 2.27 -0.15 -4.02
N ARG A 7 1.90 -0.44 -2.79
CA ARG A 7 1.16 -1.67 -2.47
C ARG A 7 -0.26 -1.29 -2.09
N VAL A 8 -1.20 -1.82 -2.82
CA VAL A 8 -2.62 -1.55 -2.61
C VAL A 8 -3.31 -2.88 -2.30
N LEU A 9 -4.03 -2.93 -1.21
CA LEU A 9 -4.81 -4.11 -0.83
C LEU A 9 -6.24 -3.95 -1.33
N THR A 10 -6.81 -5.03 -1.88
CA THR A 10 -8.24 -5.09 -2.20
C THR A 10 -8.91 -6.23 -1.47
N ILE A 11 -10.14 -5.96 -1.03
CA ILE A 11 -11.07 -6.98 -0.55
C ILE A 11 -12.23 -7.06 -1.52
N LYS A 12 -12.48 -8.25 -2.04
CA LYS A 12 -13.59 -8.52 -2.96
C LYS A 12 -14.72 -9.21 -2.23
N TYR A 13 -15.77 -8.46 -1.99
CA TYR A 13 -17.03 -8.96 -1.48
C TYR A 13 -17.92 -9.51 -2.61
N LYS A 14 -19.04 -10.07 -2.27
CA LYS A 14 -19.97 -10.64 -3.24
C LYS A 14 -20.47 -9.62 -4.28
N ASN A 15 -20.68 -8.38 -3.87
CA ASN A 15 -21.30 -7.33 -4.68
C ASN A 15 -20.45 -6.05 -4.83
N ARG A 16 -19.24 -6.01 -4.27
CA ARG A 16 -18.34 -4.86 -4.37
C ARG A 16 -16.88 -5.24 -4.10
N THR A 17 -15.99 -4.38 -4.52
CA THR A 17 -14.55 -4.45 -4.20
C THR A 17 -14.14 -3.18 -3.49
N GLU A 18 -13.39 -3.29 -2.41
CA GLU A 18 -12.87 -2.17 -1.64
C GLU A 18 -11.35 -2.14 -1.66
N ILE A 19 -10.79 -0.94 -1.77
CA ILE A 19 -9.36 -0.68 -1.55
C ILE A 19 -9.18 -0.38 -0.07
N ILE A 20 -8.25 -1.08 0.58
CA ILE A 20 -7.90 -0.86 1.97
C ILE A 20 -6.39 -0.63 2.12
N HIS A 21 -6.01 0.23 3.05
CA HIS A 21 -4.64 0.44 3.53
C HIS A 21 -3.56 0.53 2.44
N PRO A 22 -3.70 1.41 1.43
CA PRO A 22 -2.63 1.58 0.45
C PRO A 22 -1.39 2.16 1.10
N ILE A 23 -0.22 1.66 0.70
CA ILE A 23 1.07 2.18 1.15
C ILE A 23 2.00 2.47 -0.02
N LEU A 24 2.84 3.49 0.16
CA LEU A 24 4.00 3.74 -0.69
C LEU A 24 5.23 3.16 0.02
N ARG A 25 6.04 2.42 -0.69
CA ARG A 25 7.32 1.90 -0.18
C ARG A 25 8.47 2.72 -0.75
N VAL A 26 9.34 3.19 0.13
CA VAL A 26 10.45 4.07 -0.22
C VAL A 26 11.75 3.51 0.35
N GLY A 27 12.76 3.36 -0.50
CA GLY A 27 14.08 2.88 -0.08
C GLY A 27 14.84 3.87 0.79
N ARG A 28 15.69 3.33 1.63
CA ARG A 28 16.55 4.08 2.52
C ARG A 28 17.98 3.50 2.49
N GLY A 29 18.99 4.36 2.66
CA GLY A 29 20.38 3.95 2.71
C GLY A 29 20.86 3.37 1.37
N ASN A 30 21.70 2.33 1.43
CA ASN A 30 22.23 1.62 0.27
C ASN A 30 21.49 0.30 -0.02
N ALA A 31 20.28 0.15 0.48
CA ALA A 31 19.47 -1.06 0.26
C ALA A 31 19.21 -1.26 -1.23
N ILE A 32 19.53 -2.44 -1.73
CA ILE A 32 19.31 -2.85 -3.13
C ILE A 32 17.83 -3.18 -3.33
N VAL A 33 17.18 -3.68 -2.28
CA VAL A 33 15.78 -4.11 -2.30
C VAL A 33 14.94 -3.18 -1.44
N ASP A 34 13.87 -2.69 -2.01
CA ASP A 34 12.99 -1.70 -1.42
C ASP A 34 11.82 -2.36 -0.68
N ASN A 35 12.15 -3.19 0.32
CA ASN A 35 11.14 -3.78 1.20
C ASN A 35 11.33 -3.31 2.64
N GLY A 36 10.28 -3.35 3.44
CA GLY A 36 10.32 -2.92 4.83
C GLY A 36 11.33 -3.71 5.68
N VAL A 37 11.60 -4.96 5.32
CA VAL A 37 12.55 -5.84 6.00
C VAL A 37 14.00 -5.40 5.73
N ALA A 38 14.26 -4.77 4.59
CA ALA A 38 15.59 -4.24 4.23
C ALA A 38 15.82 -2.79 4.70
N GLY A 39 15.06 -2.31 5.66
CA GLY A 39 15.22 -0.97 6.23
C GLY A 39 14.52 0.15 5.46
N GLY A 40 13.60 -0.19 4.54
CA GLY A 40 12.77 0.79 3.83
C GLY A 40 11.74 1.45 4.73
N ILE A 41 11.14 2.52 4.21
CA ILE A 41 10.08 3.26 4.88
C ILE A 41 8.77 2.97 4.16
N CYS A 42 7.72 2.67 4.93
CA CYS A 42 6.35 2.52 4.44
C CYS A 42 5.55 3.76 4.78
N CYS A 43 4.86 4.31 3.80
CA CYS A 43 4.03 5.50 3.95
C CYS A 43 2.57 5.10 3.79
N ALA A 44 1.75 5.29 4.82
CA ALA A 44 0.32 5.08 4.73
C ALA A 44 -0.34 6.20 3.94
N ILE A 45 -1.27 5.84 3.05
CA ILE A 45 -1.92 6.76 2.12
C ILE A 45 -3.41 6.86 2.46
N ASN A 46 -3.93 8.07 2.43
CA ASN A 46 -5.37 8.31 2.51
C ASN A 46 -6.02 7.82 1.21
N VAL A 47 -6.92 6.85 1.30
CA VAL A 47 -7.58 6.23 0.13
C VAL A 47 -8.34 7.25 -0.71
N ALA A 48 -9.01 8.20 -0.08
CA ALA A 48 -9.81 9.19 -0.78
C ALA A 48 -8.96 10.20 -1.56
N THR A 49 -7.86 10.66 -0.97
CA THR A 49 -7.08 11.80 -1.49
C THR A 49 -5.77 11.40 -2.16
N GLY A 50 -5.20 10.26 -1.81
CA GLY A 50 -3.87 9.86 -2.26
C GLY A 50 -2.72 10.57 -1.53
N GLU A 51 -3.01 11.26 -0.45
CA GLU A 51 -2.02 11.95 0.36
C GLU A 51 -1.42 11.03 1.42
N VAL A 52 -0.11 11.09 1.62
CA VAL A 52 0.58 10.36 2.68
C VAL A 52 0.22 10.95 4.03
N LYS A 53 -0.32 10.13 4.92
CA LYS A 53 -0.76 10.53 6.27
C LYS A 53 0.23 10.16 7.38
N SER A 54 1.05 9.14 7.18
CA SER A 54 2.11 8.74 8.12
C SER A 54 3.20 7.94 7.39
N ALA A 55 4.38 7.89 7.98
CA ALA A 55 5.49 7.10 7.45
C ALA A 55 6.26 6.44 8.60
N ALA A 56 6.60 5.16 8.46
CA ALA A 56 7.30 4.40 9.48
C ALA A 56 8.19 3.31 8.88
N ASP A 57 9.22 2.91 9.61
CA ASP A 57 10.00 1.71 9.32
C ASP A 57 9.46 0.48 10.10
N GLU A 58 10.05 -0.68 9.86
CA GLU A 58 9.65 -1.93 10.52
C GLU A 58 9.90 -1.96 12.02
N SER A 59 10.82 -1.12 12.50
CA SER A 59 11.15 -0.99 13.92
C SER A 59 10.20 -0.06 14.68
N GLY A 60 9.24 0.54 13.98
CA GLY A 60 8.27 1.47 14.57
C GLY A 60 8.78 2.89 14.72
N ASN A 61 9.85 3.27 14.03
CA ASN A 61 10.29 4.64 13.97
C ASN A 61 9.44 5.42 12.95
N TYR A 62 8.95 6.59 13.32
CA TYR A 62 8.11 7.44 12.48
C TYR A 62 8.91 8.59 11.89
N TYR A 63 8.58 8.93 10.63
CA TYR A 63 9.27 9.94 9.85
C TYR A 63 8.26 10.92 9.26
N THR A 64 8.55 12.22 9.36
CA THR A 64 7.85 13.25 8.58
C THR A 64 8.64 13.62 7.33
N ILE A 65 9.97 13.44 7.40
CA ILE A 65 10.93 13.77 6.37
C ILE A 65 11.81 12.54 6.13
N HIS A 66 12.13 12.24 4.88
CA HIS A 66 13.03 11.14 4.54
C HIS A 66 14.43 11.40 5.13
N PRO A 67 15.02 10.44 5.89
CA PRO A 67 16.26 10.68 6.62
C PRO A 67 17.47 11.00 5.73
N ASP A 68 17.54 10.43 4.53
CA ASP A 68 18.67 10.62 3.61
C ASP A 68 18.46 11.81 2.68
N THR A 69 17.32 11.85 2.00
CA THR A 69 17.05 12.85 0.94
C THR A 69 16.47 14.16 1.46
N LYS A 70 15.98 14.18 2.69
CA LYS A 70 15.32 15.31 3.34
C LYS A 70 14.02 15.75 2.65
N HIS A 71 13.48 14.97 1.72
CA HIS A 71 12.18 15.21 1.13
C HIS A 71 11.06 14.98 2.15
N LYS A 72 10.03 15.80 2.08
CA LYS A 72 8.82 15.66 2.89
C LYS A 72 8.09 14.37 2.53
N LEU A 73 7.76 13.55 3.51
CA LEU A 73 6.99 12.31 3.35
C LEU A 73 5.52 12.53 3.70
N VAL A 74 5.24 12.99 4.92
CA VAL A 74 3.86 13.27 5.35
C VAL A 74 3.33 14.46 4.58
N GLY A 75 2.18 14.30 3.95
CA GLY A 75 1.59 15.30 3.06
C GLY A 75 2.00 15.17 1.60
N LEU A 76 2.87 14.20 1.28
CA LEU A 76 3.22 13.91 -0.12
C LEU A 76 1.97 13.42 -0.87
N GLN A 77 1.70 14.01 -2.03
CA GLN A 77 0.62 13.57 -2.91
C GLN A 77 1.11 12.49 -3.86
N ILE A 78 0.44 11.35 -3.88
CA ILE A 78 0.73 10.29 -4.85
C ILE A 78 0.30 10.76 -6.24
N PRO A 79 1.20 10.76 -7.23
CA PRO A 79 0.85 11.17 -8.60
C PRO A 79 -0.20 10.24 -9.21
N GLN A 80 -1.14 10.81 -9.96
CA GLN A 80 -2.13 10.03 -10.71
C GLN A 80 -2.86 9.00 -9.82
N TRP A 81 -3.26 9.42 -8.63
CA TRP A 81 -3.86 8.54 -7.64
C TRP A 81 -5.16 7.89 -8.12
N GLU A 82 -6.02 8.66 -8.77
CA GLU A 82 -7.27 8.13 -9.33
C GLU A 82 -7.02 7.06 -10.40
N GLU A 83 -5.98 7.23 -11.22
CA GLU A 83 -5.58 6.22 -12.21
C GLU A 83 -5.05 4.95 -11.54
N ALA A 84 -4.26 5.08 -10.47
CA ALA A 84 -3.78 3.94 -9.69
C ALA A 84 -4.94 3.14 -9.09
N LYS A 85 -5.92 3.82 -8.49
CA LYS A 85 -7.13 3.18 -7.96
C LYS A 85 -7.93 2.48 -9.07
N GLY A 86 -8.13 3.14 -10.18
CA GLY A 86 -8.85 2.60 -11.34
C GLY A 86 -8.21 1.32 -11.88
N LEU A 87 -6.88 1.32 -12.00
CA LEU A 87 -6.12 0.15 -12.43
C LEU A 87 -6.32 -1.03 -11.47
N VAL A 88 -6.20 -0.80 -10.18
CA VAL A 88 -6.37 -1.84 -9.15
C VAL A 88 -7.79 -2.41 -9.17
N MET A 89 -8.80 -1.57 -9.29
CA MET A 89 -10.20 -2.00 -9.36
C MET A 89 -10.47 -2.84 -10.60
N GLU A 90 -9.90 -2.46 -11.74
CA GLU A 90 -9.98 -3.24 -12.98
C GLU A 90 -9.32 -4.61 -12.84
N LEU A 91 -8.09 -4.65 -12.30
CA LEU A 91 -7.35 -5.88 -12.06
C LEU A 91 -8.08 -6.82 -11.09
N ALA A 92 -8.64 -6.28 -10.02
CA ALA A 92 -9.42 -7.06 -9.04
C ALA A 92 -10.67 -7.68 -9.69
N GLY A 93 -11.24 -7.03 -10.68
CA GLY A 93 -12.36 -7.57 -11.45
C GLY A 93 -12.01 -8.79 -12.30
N VAL A 94 -10.75 -8.90 -12.73
CA VAL A 94 -10.27 -10.04 -13.54
C VAL A 94 -10.05 -11.30 -12.69
N LEU A 95 -9.64 -11.16 -11.44
CA LEU A 95 -9.42 -12.28 -10.52
C LEU A 95 -10.71 -12.61 -9.77
N SER A 96 -11.53 -13.50 -10.33
CA SER A 96 -12.88 -13.78 -9.81
C SER A 96 -12.90 -14.44 -8.44
N ASP A 97 -11.92 -15.27 -8.12
CA ASP A 97 -11.95 -16.14 -6.95
C ASP A 97 -11.12 -15.66 -5.77
N ASN A 98 -10.39 -14.55 -5.91
CA ASN A 98 -9.56 -14.01 -4.83
C ASN A 98 -10.30 -12.93 -4.06
N HIS A 99 -10.63 -13.20 -2.81
CA HIS A 99 -11.22 -12.20 -1.91
C HIS A 99 -10.21 -11.18 -1.42
N TYR A 100 -8.95 -11.56 -1.28
CA TYR A 100 -7.87 -10.70 -0.80
C TYR A 100 -6.70 -10.71 -1.78
N THR A 101 -6.28 -9.55 -2.22
CA THR A 101 -5.12 -9.40 -3.10
C THR A 101 -4.32 -8.15 -2.74
N GLY A 102 -3.00 -8.29 -2.67
CA GLY A 102 -2.06 -7.18 -2.63
C GLY A 102 -1.52 -6.92 -4.03
N TRP A 103 -1.65 -5.69 -4.51
CA TRP A 103 -1.19 -5.24 -5.83
C TRP A 103 0.02 -4.36 -5.68
N ASP A 104 1.13 -4.74 -6.30
CA ASP A 104 2.33 -3.91 -6.37
C ASP A 104 2.35 -3.18 -7.71
N LEU A 105 2.27 -1.85 -7.66
CA LEU A 105 2.27 -0.98 -8.82
C LEU A 105 3.54 -0.14 -8.88
N ALA A 106 4.08 0.04 -10.07
CA ALA A 106 5.17 0.96 -10.34
C ALA A 106 4.71 2.11 -11.22
N LEU A 107 5.21 3.32 -10.96
CA LEU A 107 4.96 4.47 -11.82
C LEU A 107 6.01 4.52 -12.92
N THR A 108 5.55 4.53 -14.17
CA THR A 108 6.36 4.67 -15.36
C THR A 108 6.06 5.99 -16.08
N GLU A 109 6.79 6.30 -17.13
CA GLU A 109 6.51 7.46 -18.00
C GLU A 109 5.11 7.39 -18.61
N ASN A 110 4.56 6.19 -18.77
CA ASN A 110 3.23 5.95 -19.33
C ASN A 110 2.14 5.71 -18.28
N GLY A 111 2.41 6.03 -17.00
CA GLY A 111 1.48 5.87 -15.90
C GLY A 111 1.78 4.67 -15.01
N TRP A 112 0.81 4.30 -14.19
CA TRP A 112 0.94 3.17 -13.27
C TRP A 112 0.81 1.85 -14.00
N VAL A 113 1.70 0.91 -13.68
CA VAL A 113 1.70 -0.46 -14.23
C VAL A 113 1.76 -1.48 -13.11
N LEU A 114 1.14 -2.63 -13.33
CA LEU A 114 1.22 -3.76 -12.41
C LEU A 114 2.60 -4.41 -12.47
N GLN A 115 3.24 -4.56 -11.32
CA GLN A 115 4.46 -5.37 -11.19
C GLN A 115 4.15 -6.77 -10.67
N GLU A 116 3.34 -6.88 -9.62
CA GLU A 116 3.08 -8.15 -8.95
C GLU A 116 1.70 -8.15 -8.30
N ALA A 117 1.05 -9.31 -8.29
CA ALA A 117 -0.13 -9.58 -7.49
C ALA A 117 0.19 -10.66 -6.46
N ASN A 118 -0.22 -10.47 -5.20
CA ASN A 118 0.09 -11.36 -4.10
C ASN A 118 -1.17 -11.65 -3.29
N ASP A 119 -1.50 -12.93 -3.13
CA ASP A 119 -2.67 -13.40 -2.38
C ASP A 119 -2.39 -13.70 -0.90
N ARG A 120 -1.14 -13.59 -0.46
CA ARG A 120 -0.70 -13.96 0.90
C ARG A 120 0.17 -12.90 1.58
N GLY A 121 -0.05 -11.63 1.27
CA GLY A 121 0.69 -10.53 1.88
C GLY A 121 0.49 -10.43 3.40
N THR A 122 1.52 -9.99 4.12
CA THR A 122 1.45 -9.77 5.57
C THR A 122 0.90 -8.38 5.89
N PHE A 123 0.30 -8.23 7.08
CA PHE A 123 -0.27 -6.95 7.55
C PHE A 123 0.67 -6.15 8.47
N ILE A 124 1.86 -6.63 8.78
CA ILE A 124 2.72 -6.04 9.83
C ILE A 124 3.03 -4.57 9.53
N LEU A 125 3.57 -4.29 8.36
CA LEU A 125 3.94 -2.91 7.98
C LEU A 125 2.73 -1.97 7.89
N PHE A 126 1.60 -2.48 7.43
CA PHE A 126 0.36 -1.70 7.37
C PHE A 126 -0.12 -1.30 8.76
N GLN A 127 -0.07 -2.21 9.72
CA GLN A 127 -0.47 -1.94 11.10
C GLN A 127 0.45 -0.93 11.78
N ILE A 128 1.76 -1.02 11.53
CA ILE A 128 2.74 -0.06 12.06
C ILE A 128 2.45 1.34 11.51
N THR A 129 2.31 1.48 10.20
CA THR A 129 2.08 2.78 9.55
C THR A 129 0.73 3.40 9.92
N GLU A 130 -0.31 2.58 10.08
CA GLU A 130 -1.64 3.03 10.52
C GLU A 130 -1.73 3.26 12.03
N LYS A 131 -0.70 2.88 12.80
CA LYS A 131 -0.67 2.95 14.28
C LYS A 131 -1.84 2.19 14.92
N LYS A 132 -2.26 1.09 14.32
CA LYS A 132 -3.47 0.36 14.69
C LYS A 132 -3.36 -1.13 14.35
N GLY A 133 -3.78 -1.98 15.27
CA GLY A 133 -3.95 -3.41 14.99
C GLY A 133 -5.18 -3.65 14.10
N PHE A 134 -5.08 -4.61 13.18
CA PHE A 134 -6.14 -4.91 12.20
C PHE A 134 -7.05 -6.08 12.59
N LYS A 135 -6.86 -6.66 13.76
CA LYS A 135 -7.63 -7.85 14.18
C LYS A 135 -9.14 -7.65 14.05
N GLN A 136 -9.65 -6.58 14.62
CA GLN A 136 -11.09 -6.29 14.60
C GLN A 136 -11.60 -6.08 13.16
N GLU A 137 -10.86 -5.31 12.37
CA GLU A 137 -11.21 -5.04 10.97
C GLU A 137 -11.22 -6.33 10.14
N ILE A 138 -10.21 -7.20 10.32
CA ILE A 138 -10.15 -8.48 9.63
C ILE A 138 -11.31 -9.39 10.05
N GLU A 139 -11.66 -9.44 11.34
CA GLU A 139 -12.81 -10.21 11.82
C GLU A 139 -14.13 -9.72 11.24
N GLU A 140 -14.30 -8.41 11.06
CA GLU A 140 -15.47 -7.80 10.41
C GLU A 140 -15.53 -8.17 8.92
N ILE A 141 -14.40 -8.09 8.21
CA ILE A 141 -14.29 -8.49 6.81
C ILE A 141 -14.66 -9.97 6.62
N VAL A 142 -14.08 -10.84 7.44
CA VAL A 142 -14.35 -12.28 7.38
C VAL A 142 -15.84 -12.57 7.60
N ARG A 143 -16.43 -11.94 8.60
CA ARG A 143 -17.88 -12.10 8.86
C ARG A 143 -18.73 -11.70 7.66
N GLU A 144 -18.38 -10.60 7.00
CA GLU A 144 -19.11 -10.14 5.82
C GLU A 144 -18.92 -11.07 4.61
N LEU A 145 -17.73 -11.64 4.44
CA LEU A 145 -17.44 -12.60 3.36
C LEU A 145 -18.18 -13.93 3.54
N GLU A 146 -18.48 -14.33 4.77
CA GLU A 146 -19.17 -15.59 5.09
C GLU A 146 -20.70 -15.52 4.90
N VAL A 147 -21.24 -14.35 4.69
CA VAL A 147 -22.71 -14.15 4.52
C VAL A 147 -23.21 -14.52 3.12
#